data_492901612e0439fa6d9c40c1546c5c48
#
_entry.id   492901612e0439fa6d9c40c1546c5c48
#
_cell.length_a   1.000
_cell.length_b   1.000
_cell.length_c   1.000
_cell.angle_alpha   90.00
_cell.angle_beta   90.00
_cell.angle_gamma   90.00
#
_symmetry.space_group_name_H-M   'P 1'
#
loop_
_entity.id
_entity.type
_entity.pdbx_description
1 polymer ?
#
loop_
_entity_poly.entity_id
_entity_poly.type
_entity_poly.pdbx_seq_one_letter_code
_entity_poly.pdbx_strand_id
1 'polypeptide(L)'
;PSNPPSNPELLNWLTQGFVASGYDMQWLHRQIVSSETYQRSWQPNETNREDRRNYSRAIPRRIPAEVIYDAMKQATAAADQLEAVRTNLKRRGTGHLSMRMAGTHAMKVFGKPDRAINCDCERVNEPTLLQSIFLQNDPLLRMRLASSGWIAEVEESKTNDEADLIREAWLRSVNRQPTPTEVDRAKEHLASAKSTKEGMSDLLWALMNTKEFILNH
;
A
#
# COMPACT_ATOMS: atom_id res chain seq x y z
N PRO A 1 -9.39 30.30 -19.30
CA PRO A 1 -9.14 29.23 -18.35
C PRO A 1 -9.62 29.68 -16.98
N SER A 2 -10.54 28.93 -16.45
CA SER A 2 -11.32 29.29 -15.26
C SER A 2 -10.73 28.82 -13.94
N ASN A 3 -9.50 28.32 -13.91
CA ASN A 3 -8.88 27.78 -12.71
C ASN A 3 -7.42 28.26 -12.54
N PRO A 4 -7.20 29.45 -11.97
CA PRO A 4 -5.86 29.94 -11.72
C PRO A 4 -5.16 29.10 -10.66
N PRO A 5 -3.83 28.98 -10.69
CA PRO A 5 -3.08 28.25 -9.68
C PRO A 5 -3.23 28.90 -8.30
N SER A 6 -3.40 28.08 -7.27
CA SER A 6 -3.47 28.55 -5.87
C SER A 6 -2.13 29.07 -5.35
N ASN A 7 -1.02 28.61 -5.94
CA ASN A 7 0.35 29.06 -5.63
C ASN A 7 1.14 29.23 -6.93
N PRO A 8 1.09 30.43 -7.56
CA PRO A 8 1.77 30.70 -8.82
C PRO A 8 3.30 30.59 -8.75
N GLU A 9 3.89 30.98 -7.61
CA GLU A 9 5.34 30.93 -7.42
C GLU A 9 5.85 29.49 -7.40
N LEU A 10 5.18 28.62 -6.68
CA LEU A 10 5.52 27.19 -6.66
C LEU A 10 5.37 26.55 -8.05
N LEU A 11 4.28 26.86 -8.74
CA LEU A 11 4.08 26.34 -10.10
C LEU A 11 5.19 26.81 -11.05
N ASN A 12 5.58 28.08 -10.97
CA ASN A 12 6.64 28.64 -11.79
C ASN A 12 8.01 27.99 -11.46
N TRP A 13 8.32 27.81 -10.18
CA TRP A 13 9.54 27.14 -9.74
C TRP A 13 9.61 25.69 -10.25
N LEU A 14 8.53 24.92 -10.10
CA LEU A 14 8.45 23.54 -10.62
C LEU A 14 8.58 23.51 -12.14
N THR A 15 7.95 24.44 -12.86
CA THR A 15 8.02 24.51 -14.31
C THR A 15 9.43 24.79 -14.81
N GLN A 16 10.10 25.77 -14.21
CA GLN A 16 11.48 26.13 -14.58
C GLN A 16 12.43 24.95 -14.30
N GLY A 17 12.31 24.32 -13.15
CA GLY A 17 13.12 23.16 -12.78
C GLY A 17 12.87 21.95 -13.68
N PHE A 18 11.61 21.70 -14.05
CA PHE A 18 11.25 20.62 -14.96
C PHE A 18 11.83 20.82 -16.37
N VAL A 19 11.77 22.05 -16.91
CA VAL A 19 12.41 22.40 -18.16
C VAL A 19 13.93 22.27 -18.08
N ALA A 20 14.53 22.80 -17.01
CA ALA A 20 15.99 22.75 -16.79
C ALA A 20 16.52 21.30 -16.62
N SER A 21 15.71 20.41 -16.07
CA SER A 21 16.03 18.98 -15.96
C SER A 21 15.90 18.19 -17.27
N GLY A 22 15.54 18.84 -18.38
CA GLY A 22 15.31 18.19 -19.67
C GLY A 22 13.98 17.41 -19.70
N TYR A 23 12.95 17.92 -19.02
CA TYR A 23 11.63 17.29 -18.88
C TYR A 23 11.66 15.95 -18.15
N ASP A 24 12.56 15.80 -17.17
CA ASP A 24 12.68 14.61 -16.36
C ASP A 24 11.50 14.47 -15.37
N MET A 25 10.59 13.53 -15.65
CA MET A 25 9.48 13.22 -14.75
C MET A 25 9.92 12.66 -13.42
N GLN A 26 11.05 11.97 -13.33
CA GLN A 26 11.57 11.44 -12.06
C GLN A 26 12.07 12.59 -11.18
N TRP A 27 12.71 13.60 -11.78
CA TRP A 27 13.06 14.82 -11.07
C TRP A 27 11.83 15.48 -10.44
N LEU A 28 10.78 15.68 -11.25
CA LEU A 28 9.54 16.31 -10.79
C LEU A 28 8.89 15.53 -9.63
N HIS A 29 8.74 14.22 -9.78
CA HIS A 29 8.21 13.37 -8.71
C HIS A 29 9.06 13.45 -7.44
N ARG A 30 10.39 13.42 -7.57
CA ARG A 30 11.30 13.53 -6.42
C ARG A 30 11.13 14.85 -5.69
N GLN A 31 11.02 15.98 -6.40
CA GLN A 31 10.78 17.28 -5.78
C GLN A 31 9.48 17.31 -4.97
N ILE A 32 8.41 16.75 -5.54
CA ILE A 32 7.09 16.70 -4.88
C ILE A 32 7.14 15.82 -3.63
N VAL A 33 7.58 14.57 -3.75
CA VAL A 33 7.53 13.61 -2.63
C VAL A 33 8.54 13.92 -1.52
N SER A 34 9.64 14.64 -1.83
CA SER A 34 10.63 15.07 -0.86
C SER A 34 10.27 16.39 -0.19
N SER A 35 9.18 17.05 -0.60
CA SER A 35 8.77 18.32 -0.01
C SER A 35 8.23 18.13 1.40
N GLU A 36 8.51 19.07 2.29
CA GLU A 36 7.95 19.09 3.65
C GLU A 36 6.41 19.05 3.64
N THR A 37 5.78 19.67 2.64
CA THR A 37 4.32 19.66 2.49
C THR A 37 3.79 18.26 2.24
N TYR A 38 4.45 17.49 1.36
CA TYR A 38 4.04 16.12 1.07
C TYR A 38 4.28 15.16 2.24
N GLN A 39 5.35 15.39 3.00
CA GLN A 39 5.75 14.55 4.14
C GLN A 39 5.09 14.91 5.47
N ARG A 40 4.12 15.82 5.47
CA ARG A 40 3.38 16.17 6.68
C ARG A 40 2.54 15.01 7.18
N SER A 41 2.48 14.88 8.51
CA SER A 41 1.60 13.89 9.17
C SER A 41 0.13 14.12 8.81
N TRP A 42 -0.60 13.04 8.74
CA TRP A 42 -2.06 13.07 8.60
C TRP A 42 -2.78 13.40 9.92
N GLN A 43 -2.11 13.26 11.06
CA GLN A 43 -2.69 13.54 12.37
C GLN A 43 -3.01 15.03 12.51
N PRO A 44 -4.28 15.39 12.79
CA PRO A 44 -4.63 16.79 12.96
C PRO A 44 -4.13 17.31 14.31
N ASN A 45 -3.81 18.59 14.35
CA ASN A 45 -3.62 19.36 15.59
C ASN A 45 -4.76 20.37 15.76
N GLU A 46 -4.71 21.17 16.82
CA GLU A 46 -5.76 22.16 17.12
C GLU A 46 -5.94 23.20 16.02
N THR A 47 -4.88 23.58 15.32
CA THR A 47 -4.91 24.66 14.33
C THR A 47 -5.24 24.18 12.91
N ASN A 48 -5.06 22.89 12.59
CA ASN A 48 -5.22 22.38 11.22
C ASN A 48 -6.30 21.32 11.04
N ARG A 49 -7.10 21.04 12.07
CA ARG A 49 -8.15 19.99 12.03
C ARG A 49 -9.14 20.19 10.89
N GLU A 50 -9.55 21.44 10.66
CA GLU A 50 -10.51 21.81 9.62
C GLU A 50 -9.86 22.23 8.30
N ASP A 51 -8.52 22.22 8.22
CA ASP A 51 -7.84 22.59 6.98
C ASP A 51 -7.99 21.52 5.91
N ARG A 52 -8.61 21.92 4.80
CA ARG A 52 -8.78 21.09 3.59
C ARG A 52 -8.18 21.75 2.33
N ARG A 53 -7.59 22.95 2.45
CA ARG A 53 -7.16 23.74 1.29
C ARG A 53 -5.70 24.13 1.32
N ASN A 54 -5.10 24.30 2.51
CA ASN A 54 -3.73 24.84 2.65
C ASN A 54 -2.68 23.74 2.77
N TYR A 55 -3.09 22.47 2.70
CA TYR A 55 -2.17 21.31 2.79
C TYR A 55 -1.29 21.35 4.05
N SER A 56 -1.81 21.87 5.16
CA SER A 56 -1.09 21.93 6.45
C SER A 56 -0.92 20.56 7.11
N ARG A 57 -1.63 19.55 6.61
CA ARG A 57 -1.48 18.13 6.94
C ARG A 57 -1.81 17.26 5.73
N ALA A 58 -1.35 16.03 5.73
CA ALA A 58 -1.81 15.03 4.77
C ALA A 58 -3.27 14.67 5.04
N ILE A 59 -4.06 14.54 3.97
CA ILE A 59 -5.43 14.03 4.07
C ILE A 59 -5.38 12.58 3.61
N PRO A 60 -5.67 11.60 4.49
CA PRO A 60 -5.64 10.20 4.10
C PRO A 60 -6.55 9.93 2.91
N ARG A 61 -6.01 9.30 1.90
CA ARG A 61 -6.74 8.91 0.70
C ARG A 61 -6.61 7.42 0.49
N ARG A 62 -7.63 6.84 -0.07
CA ARG A 62 -7.56 5.45 -0.45
C ARG A 62 -6.55 5.26 -1.56
N ILE A 63 -5.72 4.24 -1.43
CA ILE A 63 -4.80 3.87 -2.49
C ILE A 63 -5.56 3.17 -3.64
N PRO A 64 -5.13 3.37 -4.90
CA PRO A 64 -5.76 2.75 -6.06
C PRO A 64 -5.78 1.22 -6.00
N ALA A 65 -6.78 0.61 -6.61
CA ALA A 65 -6.97 -0.85 -6.63
C ALA A 65 -5.73 -1.62 -7.11
N GLU A 66 -5.05 -1.10 -8.11
CA GLU A 66 -3.84 -1.68 -8.67
C GLU A 66 -2.70 -1.68 -7.65
N VAL A 67 -2.59 -0.60 -6.88
CA VAL A 67 -1.57 -0.47 -5.83
C VAL A 67 -1.87 -1.39 -4.65
N ILE A 68 -3.15 -1.51 -4.23
CA ILE A 68 -3.56 -2.47 -3.18
C ILE A 68 -3.22 -3.90 -3.62
N TYR A 69 -3.54 -4.25 -4.87
CA TYR A 69 -3.24 -5.58 -5.40
C TYR A 69 -1.74 -5.88 -5.42
N ASP A 70 -0.91 -4.92 -5.85
CA ASP A 70 0.54 -5.06 -5.85
C ASP A 70 1.12 -5.08 -4.43
N ALA A 71 0.57 -4.30 -3.51
CA ALA A 71 0.96 -4.33 -2.09
C ALA A 71 0.67 -5.69 -1.44
N MET A 72 -0.50 -6.30 -1.70
CA MET A 72 -0.81 -7.65 -1.25
C MET A 72 0.18 -8.68 -1.80
N LYS A 73 0.53 -8.59 -3.08
CA LYS A 73 1.53 -9.47 -3.70
C LYS A 73 2.90 -9.30 -3.06
N GLN A 74 3.31 -8.07 -2.82
CA GLN A 74 4.60 -7.76 -2.20
C GLN A 74 4.66 -8.22 -0.74
N ALA A 75 3.61 -7.98 0.04
CA ALA A 75 3.55 -8.39 1.43
C ALA A 75 3.66 -9.92 1.60
N THR A 76 3.11 -10.69 0.66
CA THR A 76 3.08 -12.15 0.69
C THR A 76 4.19 -12.84 -0.11
N ALA A 77 5.04 -12.10 -0.83
CA ALA A 77 6.05 -12.68 -1.71
C ALA A 77 7.16 -13.39 -0.92
N ALA A 78 7.64 -14.50 -1.44
CA ALA A 78 8.87 -15.15 -0.99
C ALA A 78 10.09 -14.24 -1.24
N ALA A 79 11.17 -14.43 -0.51
CA ALA A 79 12.36 -13.58 -0.59
C ALA A 79 12.97 -13.56 -2.00
N ASP A 80 13.02 -14.71 -2.65
CA ASP A 80 13.52 -14.89 -4.03
C ASP A 80 12.64 -14.17 -5.07
N GLN A 81 11.35 -13.96 -4.78
CA GLN A 81 10.37 -13.32 -5.66
C GLN A 81 10.26 -11.81 -5.42
N LEU A 82 10.68 -11.34 -4.25
CA LEU A 82 10.44 -9.96 -3.80
C LEU A 82 11.05 -8.93 -4.77
N GLU A 83 12.27 -9.15 -5.24
CA GLU A 83 12.92 -8.27 -6.19
C GLU A 83 12.16 -8.24 -7.54
N ALA A 84 11.74 -9.39 -8.04
CA ALA A 84 10.95 -9.46 -9.28
C ALA A 84 9.56 -8.79 -9.13
N VAL A 85 8.93 -8.89 -7.96
CA VAL A 85 7.66 -8.21 -7.68
C VAL A 85 7.84 -6.69 -7.65
N ARG A 86 8.97 -6.21 -7.11
CA ARG A 86 9.27 -4.78 -7.01
C ARG A 86 9.69 -4.15 -8.34
N THR A 87 10.49 -4.84 -9.14
CA THR A 87 11.13 -4.25 -10.33
C THR A 87 10.45 -4.58 -11.64
N ASN A 88 9.75 -5.72 -11.74
CA ASN A 88 9.12 -6.12 -12.99
C ASN A 88 7.78 -5.40 -13.19
N LEU A 89 7.84 -4.25 -13.85
CA LEU A 89 6.67 -3.42 -14.15
C LEU A 89 5.59 -4.15 -14.98
N LYS A 90 5.97 -5.16 -15.78
CA LYS A 90 5.02 -5.97 -16.56
C LYS A 90 4.14 -6.88 -15.70
N ARG A 91 4.54 -7.13 -14.47
CA ARG A 91 3.79 -7.94 -13.50
C ARG A 91 2.97 -7.10 -12.51
N ARG A 92 3.06 -5.78 -12.58
CA ARG A 92 2.29 -4.88 -11.73
C ARG A 92 0.86 -4.71 -12.21
N GLY A 93 -0.05 -4.47 -11.27
CA GLY A 93 -1.45 -4.16 -11.54
C GLY A 93 -1.67 -2.84 -12.29
N THR A 94 -0.68 -1.95 -12.27
CA THR A 94 -0.71 -0.61 -12.84
C THR A 94 -0.58 -0.58 -14.36
N GLY A 95 -1.46 -1.22 -15.11
CA GLY A 95 -1.59 -0.96 -16.53
C GLY A 95 -1.18 -2.07 -17.49
N HIS A 96 -0.59 -3.15 -17.01
CA HIS A 96 -0.12 -4.24 -17.88
C HIS A 96 -0.92 -5.55 -17.71
N LEU A 97 -1.83 -5.63 -16.76
CA LEU A 97 -2.70 -6.78 -16.60
C LEU A 97 -3.90 -6.66 -17.53
N SER A 98 -3.98 -7.59 -18.49
CA SER A 98 -5.18 -7.78 -19.29
C SER A 98 -6.37 -8.06 -18.39
N MET A 99 -7.57 -7.61 -18.79
CA MET A 99 -8.84 -7.90 -18.11
C MET A 99 -9.12 -9.41 -17.91
N ARG A 100 -8.36 -10.28 -18.57
CA ARG A 100 -8.49 -11.75 -18.50
C ARG A 100 -7.49 -12.42 -17.55
N MET A 101 -6.62 -11.63 -16.89
CA MET A 101 -5.60 -12.21 -15.99
C MET A 101 -6.10 -12.35 -14.56
N ALA A 102 -5.47 -13.27 -13.81
CA ALA A 102 -5.70 -13.42 -12.38
C ALA A 102 -5.48 -12.08 -11.64
N GLY A 103 -6.36 -11.76 -10.72
CA GLY A 103 -6.34 -10.47 -9.98
C GLY A 103 -7.31 -9.42 -10.52
N THR A 104 -7.93 -9.64 -11.67
CA THR A 104 -8.95 -8.70 -12.21
C THR A 104 -10.12 -8.54 -11.25
N HIS A 105 -10.56 -9.63 -10.60
CA HIS A 105 -11.64 -9.57 -9.59
C HIS A 105 -11.24 -8.68 -8.41
N ALA A 106 -10.04 -8.85 -7.86
CA ALA A 106 -9.53 -7.99 -6.81
C ALA A 106 -9.55 -6.51 -7.21
N MET A 107 -9.05 -6.20 -8.39
CA MET A 107 -9.04 -4.82 -8.88
C MET A 107 -10.43 -4.23 -9.03
N LYS A 108 -11.41 -5.02 -9.53
CA LYS A 108 -12.81 -4.58 -9.61
C LYS A 108 -13.41 -4.29 -8.23
N VAL A 109 -13.19 -5.19 -7.29
CA VAL A 109 -13.64 -5.02 -5.90
C VAL A 109 -13.07 -3.74 -5.29
N PHE A 110 -11.82 -3.39 -5.60
CA PHE A 110 -11.19 -2.16 -5.12
C PHE A 110 -11.45 -0.94 -6.01
N GLY A 111 -12.37 -1.02 -6.97
CA GLY A 111 -12.90 0.13 -7.69
C GLY A 111 -12.20 0.46 -9.01
N LYS A 112 -11.41 -0.48 -9.58
CA LYS A 112 -10.92 -0.32 -10.96
C LYS A 112 -12.08 -0.46 -11.93
N PRO A 113 -12.32 0.52 -12.83
CA PRO A 113 -13.35 0.40 -13.85
C PRO A 113 -13.01 -0.68 -14.88
N ASP A 114 -14.05 -1.29 -15.47
CA ASP A 114 -13.93 -2.33 -16.51
C ASP A 114 -13.41 -1.82 -17.87
N ARG A 115 -13.22 -0.51 -18.01
CA ARG A 115 -12.91 0.11 -19.30
C ARG A 115 -11.42 0.06 -19.67
N ALA A 116 -11.19 -0.02 -20.99
CA ALA A 116 -9.86 0.09 -21.59
C ALA A 116 -9.30 1.53 -21.60
N ILE A 117 -10.12 2.53 -21.26
CA ILE A 117 -9.74 3.94 -21.27
C ILE A 117 -9.41 4.37 -19.82
N ASN A 118 -8.23 4.95 -19.66
CA ASN A 118 -7.72 5.47 -18.38
C ASN A 118 -8.45 6.77 -17.98
N CYS A 119 -9.74 6.70 -17.70
CA CYS A 119 -10.47 7.81 -17.10
C CYS A 119 -10.67 7.54 -15.60
N ASP A 120 -10.04 8.36 -14.77
CA ASP A 120 -10.20 8.28 -13.31
C ASP A 120 -11.60 8.69 -12.82
N CYS A 121 -12.42 9.26 -13.71
CA CYS A 121 -13.77 9.70 -13.39
C CYS A 121 -14.75 8.55 -13.07
N GLU A 122 -14.42 7.30 -13.40
CA GLU A 122 -15.24 6.12 -13.12
C GLU A 122 -14.71 5.25 -11.96
N ARG A 123 -13.62 5.68 -11.30
CA ARG A 123 -13.11 4.97 -10.13
C ARG A 123 -14.01 5.15 -8.93
N VAL A 124 -14.46 4.05 -8.35
CA VAL A 124 -15.19 4.06 -7.09
C VAL A 124 -14.18 4.14 -5.95
N ASN A 125 -14.11 5.30 -5.32
CA ASN A 125 -13.21 5.56 -4.19
C ASN A 125 -13.85 5.30 -2.82
N GLU A 126 -15.14 4.97 -2.79
CA GLU A 126 -15.86 4.70 -1.55
C GLU A 126 -15.57 3.31 -1.01
N PRO A 127 -15.44 3.15 0.31
CA PRO A 127 -15.32 1.85 0.94
C PRO A 127 -16.59 1.04 0.70
N THR A 128 -16.45 -0.18 0.20
CA THR A 128 -17.60 -1.07 0.01
C THR A 128 -17.48 -2.29 0.90
N LEU A 129 -18.63 -2.85 1.28
CA LEU A 129 -18.70 -4.12 2.00
C LEU A 129 -17.97 -5.25 1.25
N LEU A 130 -18.03 -5.24 -0.10
CA LEU A 130 -17.36 -6.21 -0.95
C LEU A 130 -15.85 -6.24 -0.75
N GLN A 131 -15.23 -5.12 -0.42
CA GLN A 131 -13.78 -5.05 -0.17
C GLN A 131 -13.40 -5.72 1.14
N SER A 132 -14.19 -5.53 2.19
CA SER A 132 -14.00 -6.24 3.46
C SER A 132 -14.22 -7.74 3.27
N ILE A 133 -15.25 -8.13 2.55
CA ILE A 133 -15.53 -9.53 2.23
C ILE A 133 -14.40 -10.14 1.39
N PHE A 134 -13.84 -9.39 0.43
CA PHE A 134 -12.72 -9.84 -0.40
C PHE A 134 -11.48 -10.11 0.46
N LEU A 135 -11.05 -9.15 1.27
CA LEU A 135 -9.88 -9.32 2.13
C LEU A 135 -10.01 -10.49 3.10
N GLN A 136 -11.24 -10.80 3.51
CA GLN A 136 -11.51 -11.92 4.42
C GLN A 136 -11.59 -13.27 3.72
N ASN A 137 -12.05 -13.33 2.46
CA ASN A 137 -12.48 -14.58 1.84
C ASN A 137 -11.84 -14.90 0.48
N ASP A 138 -11.00 -14.01 -0.09
CA ASP A 138 -10.38 -14.28 -1.39
C ASP A 138 -9.50 -15.53 -1.36
N PRO A 139 -9.77 -16.53 -2.23
CA PRO A 139 -9.04 -17.81 -2.22
C PRO A 139 -7.55 -17.65 -2.53
N LEU A 140 -7.17 -16.70 -3.42
CA LEU A 140 -5.77 -16.49 -3.77
C LEU A 140 -5.01 -15.83 -2.62
N LEU A 141 -5.64 -14.86 -1.94
CA LEU A 141 -5.04 -14.25 -0.76
C LEU A 141 -4.87 -15.27 0.36
N ARG A 142 -5.92 -16.06 0.64
CA ARG A 142 -5.86 -17.14 1.64
C ARG A 142 -4.80 -18.19 1.31
N MET A 143 -4.67 -18.59 0.06
CA MET A 143 -3.64 -19.53 -0.37
C MET A 143 -2.23 -18.96 -0.15
N ARG A 144 -2.02 -17.68 -0.47
CA ARG A 144 -0.73 -16.99 -0.25
C ARG A 144 -0.37 -16.88 1.23
N LEU A 145 -1.36 -16.65 2.07
CA LEU A 145 -1.20 -16.58 3.51
C LEU A 145 -1.01 -17.97 4.16
N ALA A 146 -1.62 -19.02 3.60
CA ALA A 146 -1.61 -20.34 4.22
C ALA A 146 -0.43 -21.22 3.83
N SER A 147 0.04 -21.18 2.56
CA SER A 147 0.92 -22.23 2.05
C SER A 147 1.94 -21.79 0.99
N SER A 148 2.05 -20.52 0.67
CA SER A 148 2.98 -20.06 -0.36
C SER A 148 3.65 -18.74 0.02
N GLY A 149 4.73 -18.41 -0.69
CA GLY A 149 5.45 -17.17 -0.48
C GLY A 149 6.14 -17.10 0.88
N TRP A 150 6.18 -15.92 1.47
CA TRP A 150 6.90 -15.67 2.72
C TRP A 150 6.46 -16.54 3.89
N ILE A 151 5.19 -16.84 4.02
CA ILE A 151 4.68 -17.70 5.12
C ILE A 151 5.20 -19.13 5.03
N ALA A 152 5.43 -19.65 3.81
CA ALA A 152 6.09 -20.96 3.64
C ALA A 152 7.55 -20.90 4.11
N GLU A 153 8.28 -19.82 3.80
CA GLU A 153 9.66 -19.61 4.26
C GLU A 153 9.77 -19.53 5.78
N VAL A 154 8.80 -18.89 6.45
CA VAL A 154 8.73 -18.85 7.92
C VAL A 154 8.65 -20.24 8.53
N GLU A 155 7.90 -21.16 7.90
CA GLU A 155 7.81 -22.54 8.36
C GLU A 155 9.12 -23.32 8.18
N GLU A 156 9.81 -23.09 7.06
CA GLU A 156 11.06 -23.77 6.75
C GLU A 156 12.26 -23.24 7.56
N SER A 157 12.21 -21.98 7.95
CA SER A 157 13.29 -21.31 8.68
C SER A 157 13.17 -21.54 10.19
N LYS A 158 13.93 -22.50 10.70
CA LYS A 158 14.01 -22.80 12.14
C LYS A 158 14.78 -21.75 12.98
N THR A 159 15.31 -20.71 12.36
CA THR A 159 16.27 -19.77 12.98
C THR A 159 15.81 -18.33 13.07
N ASN A 160 14.60 -18.00 12.63
CA ASN A 160 14.11 -16.64 12.71
C ASN A 160 13.67 -16.29 14.13
N ASP A 161 14.26 -15.23 14.68
CA ASP A 161 13.74 -14.63 15.91
C ASP A 161 12.31 -14.14 15.69
N GLU A 162 11.44 -14.44 16.65
CA GLU A 162 10.04 -14.01 16.63
C GLU A 162 9.90 -12.49 16.48
N ALA A 163 10.77 -11.72 17.15
CA ALA A 163 10.78 -10.27 17.03
C ALA A 163 11.13 -9.79 15.62
N ASP A 164 12.04 -10.47 14.94
CA ASP A 164 12.40 -10.16 13.55
C ASP A 164 11.26 -10.51 12.58
N LEU A 165 10.57 -11.62 12.80
CA LEU A 165 9.39 -11.99 12.00
C LEU A 165 8.26 -10.97 12.15
N ILE A 166 7.97 -10.54 13.39
CA ILE A 166 6.99 -9.50 13.67
C ILE A 166 7.38 -8.21 12.94
N ARG A 167 8.62 -7.77 13.08
CA ARG A 167 9.14 -6.58 12.42
C ARG A 167 8.99 -6.65 10.89
N GLU A 168 9.35 -7.79 10.31
CA GLU A 168 9.24 -8.01 8.87
C GLU A 168 7.78 -7.95 8.40
N ALA A 169 6.82 -8.50 9.16
CA ALA A 169 5.40 -8.42 8.83
C ALA A 169 4.91 -6.97 8.72
N TRP A 170 5.31 -6.09 9.64
CA TRP A 170 5.00 -4.66 9.60
C TRP A 170 5.65 -3.95 8.41
N LEU A 171 6.93 -4.22 8.16
CA LEU A 171 7.64 -3.62 7.03
C LEU A 171 7.04 -4.04 5.68
N ARG A 172 6.62 -5.30 5.54
CA ARG A 172 6.01 -5.82 4.31
C ARG A 172 4.62 -5.27 4.05
N SER A 173 3.84 -5.03 5.10
CA SER A 173 2.44 -4.64 4.98
C SER A 173 2.23 -3.13 5.08
N VAL A 174 2.74 -2.49 6.13
CA VAL A 174 2.47 -1.07 6.42
C VAL A 174 3.70 -0.17 6.35
N ASN A 175 4.84 -0.73 5.93
CA ASN A 175 6.09 -0.02 5.63
C ASN A 175 6.64 0.84 6.80
N ARG A 176 6.40 0.42 8.03
CA ARG A 176 6.97 1.03 9.24
C ARG A 176 7.36 -0.05 10.26
N GLN A 177 8.10 0.35 11.26
CA GLN A 177 8.37 -0.49 12.43
C GLN A 177 7.11 -0.62 13.30
N PRO A 178 6.88 -1.77 13.95
CA PRO A 178 5.85 -1.90 14.96
C PRO A 178 6.22 -1.07 16.21
N THR A 179 5.22 -0.53 16.87
CA THR A 179 5.38 0.06 18.19
C THR A 179 5.60 -1.01 19.26
N PRO A 180 6.18 -0.68 20.43
CA PRO A 180 6.33 -1.67 21.52
C PRO A 180 5.03 -2.40 21.87
N THR A 181 3.93 -1.68 21.96
CA THR A 181 2.61 -2.27 22.26
C THR A 181 2.12 -3.21 21.15
N GLU A 182 2.42 -2.92 19.88
CA GLU A 182 2.09 -3.81 18.77
C GLU A 182 2.94 -5.08 18.81
N VAL A 183 4.22 -4.96 19.16
CA VAL A 183 5.11 -6.12 19.34
C VAL A 183 4.60 -7.03 20.45
N ASP A 184 4.23 -6.46 21.62
CA ASP A 184 3.73 -7.24 22.75
C ASP A 184 2.45 -8.01 22.39
N ARG A 185 1.50 -7.35 21.72
CA ARG A 185 0.26 -7.98 21.23
C ARG A 185 0.53 -9.08 20.20
N ALA A 186 1.48 -8.84 19.27
CA ALA A 186 1.84 -9.83 18.28
C ALA A 186 2.45 -11.08 18.94
N LYS A 187 3.35 -10.91 19.91
CA LYS A 187 3.93 -12.02 20.68
C LYS A 187 2.87 -12.82 21.45
N GLU A 188 1.95 -12.13 22.10
CA GLU A 188 0.83 -12.79 22.80
C GLU A 188 -0.02 -13.61 21.83
N HIS A 189 -0.31 -13.07 20.63
CA HIS A 189 -1.02 -13.80 19.59
C HIS A 189 -0.23 -15.02 19.11
N LEU A 190 1.04 -14.87 18.80
CA LEU A 190 1.90 -15.97 18.32
C LEU A 190 2.01 -17.10 19.37
N ALA A 191 2.11 -16.75 20.66
CA ALA A 191 2.13 -17.71 21.74
C ALA A 191 0.82 -18.52 21.89
N SER A 192 -0.32 -17.96 21.46
CA SER A 192 -1.63 -18.62 21.49
C SER A 192 -1.93 -19.45 20.22
N ALA A 193 -1.18 -19.26 19.15
CA ALA A 193 -1.36 -19.96 17.88
C ALA A 193 -0.83 -21.40 17.96
N LYS A 194 -1.37 -22.30 17.09
CA LYS A 194 -0.94 -23.71 17.04
C LYS A 194 0.47 -23.88 16.47
N SER A 195 0.92 -22.93 15.67
CA SER A 195 2.26 -22.89 15.09
C SER A 195 2.66 -21.46 14.76
N THR A 196 3.97 -21.19 14.68
CA THR A 196 4.50 -19.90 14.21
C THR A 196 3.94 -19.52 12.84
N LYS A 197 3.81 -20.49 11.93
CA LYS A 197 3.23 -20.30 10.61
C LYS A 197 1.78 -19.79 10.67
N GLU A 198 0.93 -20.45 11.47
CA GLU A 198 -0.47 -20.04 11.64
C GLU A 198 -0.54 -18.63 12.24
N GLY A 199 0.19 -18.38 13.32
CA GLY A 199 0.22 -17.07 13.97
C GLY A 199 0.72 -15.96 13.05
N MET A 200 1.76 -16.19 12.27
CA MET A 200 2.28 -15.21 11.29
C MET A 200 1.34 -15.01 10.10
N SER A 201 0.64 -16.06 9.66
CA SER A 201 -0.40 -15.95 8.65
C SER A 201 -1.54 -15.05 9.11
N ASP A 202 -2.03 -15.27 10.34
CA ASP A 202 -3.10 -14.47 10.93
C ASP A 202 -2.67 -13.04 11.19
N LEU A 203 -1.44 -12.84 11.66
CA LEU A 203 -0.86 -11.51 11.87
C LEU A 203 -0.78 -10.71 10.56
N LEU A 204 -0.24 -11.32 9.49
CA LEU A 204 -0.14 -10.67 8.19
C LEU A 204 -1.53 -10.38 7.61
N TRP A 205 -2.47 -11.29 7.77
CA TRP A 205 -3.87 -11.08 7.40
C TRP A 205 -4.49 -9.91 8.16
N ALA A 206 -4.28 -9.84 9.48
CA ALA A 206 -4.79 -8.74 10.30
C ALA A 206 -4.22 -7.39 9.86
N LEU A 207 -2.92 -7.31 9.59
CA LEU A 207 -2.26 -6.09 9.11
C LEU A 207 -2.83 -5.63 7.76
N MET A 208 -3.05 -6.54 6.82
CA MET A 208 -3.66 -6.21 5.51
C MET A 208 -5.14 -5.77 5.63
N ASN A 209 -5.81 -6.09 6.72
CA ASN A 209 -7.18 -5.63 7.00
C ASN A 209 -7.22 -4.28 7.76
N THR A 210 -6.08 -3.69 8.09
CA THR A 210 -6.03 -2.38 8.75
C THR A 210 -6.33 -1.24 7.77
N LYS A 211 -6.81 -0.11 8.32
CA LYS A 211 -6.93 1.13 7.54
C LYS A 211 -5.58 1.61 7.02
N GLU A 212 -4.51 1.36 7.77
CA GLU A 212 -3.16 1.73 7.43
C GLU A 212 -2.66 1.05 6.14
N PHE A 213 -3.07 -0.19 5.89
CA PHE A 213 -2.74 -0.88 4.64
C PHE A 213 -3.50 -0.34 3.42
N ILE A 214 -4.71 0.19 3.61
CA ILE A 214 -5.61 0.57 2.52
C ILE A 214 -5.52 2.07 2.17
N LEU A 215 -5.06 2.88 3.12
CA LEU A 215 -4.96 4.33 2.98
C LEU A 215 -3.51 4.78 2.77
N ASN A 216 -3.34 5.79 1.92
CA ASN A 216 -2.12 6.56 1.86
C ASN A 216 -2.21 7.68 2.89
N HIS A 217 -1.31 7.70 3.87
CA HIS A 217 -1.28 8.63 4.99
C HIS A 217 0.15 9.11 5.27
#